data_75fbed33ca123f397eb480f2af92cc6e
#
_entry.id   75fbed33ca123f397eb480f2af92cc6e
#
_cell.length_a   1.000
_cell.length_b   1.000
_cell.length_c   1.000
_cell.angle_alpha   90.00
_cell.angle_beta   90.00
_cell.angle_gamma   90.00
#
_symmetry.space_group_name_H-M   'P 1'
#
loop_
_entity.id
_entity.type
_entity.pdbx_description
1 polymer ?
#
loop_
_entity_poly.entity_id
_entity_poly.type
_entity_poly.pdbx_seq_one_letter_code
_entity_poly.pdbx_strand_id
1 'polypeptide(L)'
;MKLLFLDIDGVLNSFRSDLVLSNEHTVENLDPIAVELVRKVVEITGCVICLSSEWRYKHDFMELGKKLKLPIMFETEHTRSNRGHGEESRAEEIQKVVDELKPDVYAILDDDDYEHEFEGMPMVNVANECGFNYGDYQLLLELLGKDFYKEV
;
A
#
# COMPACT_ATOMS: atom_id res chain seq x y z
N MET A 1 -17.37 0.29 0.41
CA MET A 1 -16.09 -0.29 0.81
C MET A 1 -14.98 0.76 0.62
N LYS A 2 -14.13 0.93 1.61
CA LYS A 2 -12.92 1.75 1.50
C LYS A 2 -11.75 0.83 1.17
N LEU A 3 -10.92 1.20 0.21
CA LEU A 3 -9.86 0.35 -0.31
C LEU A 3 -8.50 1.07 -0.27
N LEU A 4 -7.51 0.41 0.33
CA LEU A 4 -6.13 0.89 0.35
C LEU A 4 -5.27 0.00 -0.53
N PHE A 5 -4.66 0.59 -1.56
CA PHE A 5 -3.64 -0.07 -2.37
C PHE A 5 -2.30 0.09 -1.67
N LEU A 6 -1.70 -1.01 -1.27
CA LEU A 6 -0.51 -1.01 -0.42
C LEU A 6 0.70 -1.58 -1.15
N ASP A 7 1.75 -0.77 -1.25
CA ASP A 7 3.08 -1.24 -1.59
C ASP A 7 3.83 -1.60 -0.30
N ILE A 8 4.84 -2.44 -0.39
CA ILE A 8 5.63 -2.91 0.74
C ILE A 8 7.03 -2.29 0.75
N ASP A 9 7.83 -2.55 -0.30
CA ASP A 9 9.20 -2.05 -0.34
C ASP A 9 9.23 -0.52 -0.48
N GLY A 10 9.99 0.12 0.38
CA GLY A 10 10.04 1.58 0.47
C GLY A 10 8.92 2.20 1.30
N VAL A 11 7.91 1.40 1.71
CA VAL A 11 6.75 1.84 2.49
C VAL A 11 6.77 1.21 3.89
N LEU A 12 6.72 -0.12 3.96
CA LEU A 12 6.80 -0.87 5.23
C LEU A 12 8.22 -1.28 5.58
N ASN A 13 9.17 -1.07 4.70
CA ASN A 13 10.59 -1.05 4.94
C ASN A 13 11.15 0.20 4.25
N SER A 14 12.41 0.52 4.52
CA SER A 14 13.04 1.74 4.02
C SER A 14 14.56 1.61 4.11
N PHE A 15 15.29 2.54 3.55
CA PHE A 15 16.74 2.59 3.74
C PHE A 15 17.11 2.67 5.21
N ARG A 16 16.32 3.42 5.98
CA ARG A 16 16.51 3.54 7.43
C ARG A 16 16.29 2.20 8.16
N SER A 17 15.19 1.50 7.86
CA SER A 17 14.92 0.21 8.49
C SER A 17 15.89 -0.87 8.05
N ASP A 18 16.33 -0.85 6.80
CA ASP A 18 17.33 -1.78 6.28
C ASP A 18 18.66 -1.64 7.06
N LEU A 19 19.03 -0.41 7.38
CA LEU A 19 20.24 -0.14 8.13
C LEU A 19 20.17 -0.66 9.58
N VAL A 20 19.00 -0.50 10.22
CA VAL A 20 18.80 -0.80 11.64
C VAL A 20 18.43 -2.26 11.87
N LEU A 21 17.59 -2.82 11.02
CA LEU A 21 17.10 -4.20 11.17
C LEU A 21 17.88 -5.17 10.29
N SER A 22 17.67 -5.11 8.98
CA SER A 22 18.33 -5.95 7.99
C SER A 22 17.92 -5.49 6.59
N ASN A 23 18.81 -5.65 5.61
CA ASN A 23 18.49 -5.42 4.22
C ASN A 23 17.85 -6.65 3.53
N GLU A 24 17.59 -7.71 4.27
CA GLU A 24 16.79 -8.82 3.77
C GLU A 24 15.32 -8.46 3.87
N HIS A 25 14.62 -8.41 2.73
CA HIS A 25 13.22 -8.01 2.67
C HIS A 25 12.30 -9.20 2.97
N THR A 26 12.19 -9.50 4.24
CA THR A 26 11.31 -10.54 4.79
C THR A 26 10.29 -9.90 5.73
N VAL A 27 9.23 -10.65 6.05
CA VAL A 27 8.19 -10.18 6.96
C VAL A 27 8.78 -9.74 8.31
N GLU A 28 9.77 -10.50 8.81
CA GLU A 28 10.40 -10.25 10.10
C GLU A 28 11.21 -8.95 10.14
N ASN A 29 11.63 -8.48 8.98
CA ASN A 29 12.46 -7.28 8.85
C ASN A 29 11.69 -6.03 8.41
N LEU A 30 10.36 -6.11 8.36
CA LEU A 30 9.55 -4.92 8.12
C LEU A 30 9.63 -3.99 9.33
N ASP A 31 9.53 -2.70 9.07
CA ASP A 31 9.53 -1.69 10.13
C ASP A 31 8.25 -1.83 10.97
N PRO A 32 8.36 -2.22 12.24
CA PRO A 32 7.17 -2.45 13.06
C PRO A 32 6.34 -1.18 13.29
N ILE A 33 6.97 -0.01 13.25
CA ILE A 33 6.25 1.26 13.39
C ILE A 33 5.41 1.52 12.14
N ALA A 34 5.98 1.34 10.96
CA ALA A 34 5.26 1.52 9.70
C ALA A 34 4.07 0.56 9.61
N VAL A 35 4.28 -0.71 9.94
CA VAL A 35 3.21 -1.72 9.94
C VAL A 35 2.09 -1.34 10.92
N GLU A 36 2.46 -0.90 12.13
CA GLU A 36 1.47 -0.51 13.14
C GLU A 36 0.68 0.74 12.73
N LEU A 37 1.31 1.68 12.04
CA LEU A 37 0.60 2.86 11.49
C LEU A 37 -0.44 2.43 10.46
N VAL A 38 -0.14 1.46 9.61
CA VAL A 38 -1.13 0.92 8.66
C VAL A 38 -2.28 0.26 9.41
N ARG A 39 -1.99 -0.50 10.46
CA ARG A 39 -3.05 -1.11 11.30
C ARG A 39 -3.96 -0.04 11.90
N LYS A 40 -3.40 1.09 12.32
CA LYS A 40 -4.18 2.21 12.84
C LYS A 40 -5.09 2.82 11.77
N VAL A 41 -4.60 2.94 10.55
CA VAL A 41 -5.44 3.40 9.43
C VAL A 41 -6.63 2.46 9.24
N VAL A 42 -6.38 1.16 9.24
CA VAL A 42 -7.43 0.14 9.09
C VAL A 42 -8.44 0.24 10.24
N GLU A 43 -7.95 0.35 11.47
CA GLU A 43 -8.80 0.44 12.66
C GLU A 43 -9.73 1.66 12.60
N ILE A 44 -9.20 2.82 12.21
CA ILE A 44 -9.94 4.07 12.20
C ILE A 44 -10.89 4.16 11.00
N THR A 45 -10.46 3.74 9.83
CA THR A 45 -11.22 3.93 8.58
C THR A 45 -12.09 2.75 8.19
N GLY A 46 -11.78 1.55 8.70
CA GLY A 46 -12.44 0.32 8.27
C GLY A 46 -12.05 -0.12 6.87
N CYS A 47 -10.97 0.42 6.30
CA CYS A 47 -10.55 0.04 4.95
C CYS A 47 -10.08 -1.41 4.89
N VAL A 48 -10.21 -2.02 3.73
CA VAL A 48 -9.55 -3.28 3.38
C VAL A 48 -8.39 -2.97 2.43
N ILE A 49 -7.48 -3.92 2.27
CA ILE A 49 -6.24 -3.70 1.54
C ILE A 49 -6.20 -4.54 0.27
N CYS A 50 -5.76 -3.91 -0.81
CA CYS A 50 -5.35 -4.57 -2.04
C CYS A 50 -3.83 -4.46 -2.14
N LEU A 51 -3.14 -5.60 -2.17
CA LEU A 51 -1.68 -5.63 -2.29
C LEU A 51 -1.28 -5.26 -3.72
N SER A 52 -0.50 -4.20 -3.88
CA SER A 52 0.01 -3.74 -5.17
C SER A 52 1.52 -3.85 -5.29
N SER A 53 2.16 -4.48 -4.32
CA SER A 53 3.60 -4.68 -4.24
C SER A 53 4.07 -5.87 -5.05
N GLU A 54 5.33 -5.87 -5.45
CA GLU A 54 5.97 -7.05 -6.04
C GLU A 54 6.07 -8.23 -5.08
N TRP A 55 5.84 -8.03 -3.81
CA TRP A 55 5.71 -9.11 -2.83
C TRP A 55 4.61 -10.11 -3.21
N ARG A 56 3.61 -9.69 -4.00
CA ARG A 56 2.54 -10.57 -4.48
C ARG A 56 3.06 -11.70 -5.38
N TYR A 57 4.25 -11.55 -5.96
CA TYR A 57 4.87 -12.61 -6.77
C TYR A 57 5.50 -13.73 -5.94
N LYS A 58 5.85 -13.44 -4.68
CA LYS A 58 6.56 -14.37 -3.79
C LYS A 58 5.74 -14.80 -2.58
N HIS A 59 4.62 -14.15 -2.32
CA HIS A 59 3.79 -14.39 -1.15
C HIS A 59 2.34 -14.54 -1.55
N ASP A 60 1.65 -15.50 -0.93
CA ASP A 60 0.20 -15.51 -0.97
C ASP A 60 -0.32 -14.32 -0.17
N PHE A 61 -1.16 -13.48 -0.79
CA PHE A 61 -1.58 -12.23 -0.15
C PHE A 61 -2.39 -12.46 1.12
N MET A 62 -3.19 -13.53 1.17
CA MET A 62 -3.97 -13.83 2.37
C MET A 62 -3.08 -14.31 3.52
N GLU A 63 -2.07 -15.11 3.24
CA GLU A 63 -1.10 -15.54 4.24
C GLU A 63 -0.27 -14.35 4.75
N LEU A 64 0.11 -13.46 3.85
CA LEU A 64 0.82 -12.23 4.22
C LEU A 64 -0.06 -11.37 5.14
N GLY A 65 -1.33 -11.23 4.82
CA GLY A 65 -2.29 -10.50 5.65
C GLY A 65 -2.40 -11.09 7.06
N LYS A 66 -2.44 -12.41 7.18
CA LYS A 66 -2.48 -13.08 8.48
C LYS A 66 -1.21 -12.78 9.29
N LYS A 67 -0.04 -12.88 8.66
CA LYS A 67 1.24 -12.60 9.32
C LYS A 67 1.35 -11.16 9.80
N LEU A 68 0.88 -10.21 9.01
CA LEU A 68 0.93 -8.79 9.33
C LEU A 68 -0.27 -8.33 10.17
N LYS A 69 -1.27 -9.16 10.34
CA LYS A 69 -2.55 -8.80 10.99
C LYS A 69 -3.19 -7.60 10.29
N LEU A 70 -3.23 -7.66 8.97
CA LEU A 70 -3.85 -6.67 8.09
C LEU A 70 -4.90 -7.35 7.21
N PRO A 71 -6.02 -6.67 6.91
CA PRO A 71 -7.06 -7.23 6.05
C PRO A 71 -6.69 -7.12 4.57
N ILE A 72 -5.66 -7.85 4.15
CA ILE A 72 -5.26 -7.93 2.75
C ILE A 72 -6.20 -8.92 2.08
N MET A 73 -7.16 -8.41 1.33
CA MET A 73 -8.25 -9.21 0.75
C MET A 73 -8.17 -9.34 -0.77
N PHE A 74 -7.32 -8.56 -1.41
CA PHE A 74 -7.17 -8.51 -2.86
C PHE A 74 -5.71 -8.28 -3.21
N GLU A 75 -5.35 -8.56 -4.47
CA GLU A 75 -4.08 -8.13 -5.05
C GLU A 75 -4.32 -7.66 -6.48
N THR A 76 -3.45 -6.80 -6.98
CA THR A 76 -3.48 -6.37 -8.38
C THR A 76 -2.98 -7.50 -9.29
N GLU A 77 -3.30 -7.44 -10.57
CA GLU A 77 -2.86 -8.44 -11.53
C GLU A 77 -1.33 -8.49 -11.66
N HIS A 78 -0.82 -9.67 -11.98
CA HIS A 78 0.63 -9.91 -12.15
C HIS A 78 1.07 -9.62 -13.58
N THR A 79 0.74 -8.48 -14.14
CA THR A 79 1.05 -8.17 -15.54
C THR A 79 2.55 -8.00 -15.77
N ARG A 80 3.28 -7.54 -14.75
CA ARG A 80 4.72 -7.29 -14.85
C ARG A 80 5.57 -8.56 -14.81
N SER A 81 5.01 -9.69 -14.40
CA SER A 81 5.73 -10.96 -14.34
C SER A 81 6.08 -11.50 -15.72
N ASN A 82 5.38 -11.07 -16.75
CA ASN A 82 5.54 -11.57 -18.11
C ASN A 82 6.56 -10.80 -18.94
N ARG A 83 7.09 -9.71 -18.47
CA ARG A 83 8.23 -9.00 -19.05
C ARG A 83 8.18 -8.81 -20.55
N GLY A 84 7.03 -8.49 -21.11
CA GLY A 84 6.88 -8.24 -22.52
C GLY A 84 6.55 -6.80 -22.83
N HIS A 85 6.54 -6.48 -24.14
CA HIS A 85 6.00 -5.21 -24.59
C HIS A 85 4.51 -5.16 -24.27
N GLY A 86 4.04 -4.05 -23.70
CA GLY A 86 2.63 -3.89 -23.35
C GLY A 86 2.31 -4.24 -21.91
N GLU A 87 3.31 -4.44 -21.06
CA GLU A 87 3.06 -4.55 -19.62
C GLU A 87 2.37 -3.27 -19.11
N GLU A 88 1.37 -3.49 -18.28
CA GLU A 88 0.65 -2.37 -17.69
C GLU A 88 1.48 -1.71 -16.60
N SER A 89 1.32 -0.41 -16.45
CA SER A 89 1.88 0.31 -15.31
C SER A 89 1.14 -0.08 -14.04
N ARG A 90 1.75 0.19 -12.89
CA ARG A 90 1.11 -0.03 -11.60
C ARG A 90 -0.21 0.75 -11.49
N ALA A 91 -0.23 1.98 -12.00
CA ALA A 91 -1.44 2.79 -12.02
C ALA A 91 -2.57 2.14 -12.83
N GLU A 92 -2.24 1.54 -13.97
CA GLU A 92 -3.22 0.82 -14.80
C GLU A 92 -3.73 -0.44 -14.09
N GLU A 93 -2.85 -1.19 -13.44
CA GLU A 93 -3.23 -2.35 -12.64
C GLU A 93 -4.20 -1.96 -11.51
N ILE A 94 -3.92 -0.85 -10.83
CA ILE A 94 -4.77 -0.31 -9.77
C ILE A 94 -6.12 0.15 -10.34
N GLN A 95 -6.10 0.86 -11.46
CA GLN A 95 -7.33 1.36 -12.08
C GLN A 95 -8.28 0.22 -12.46
N LYS A 96 -7.75 -0.90 -12.92
CA LYS A 96 -8.57 -2.09 -13.20
C LYS A 96 -9.30 -2.60 -11.96
N VAL A 97 -8.62 -2.64 -10.82
CA VAL A 97 -9.25 -3.06 -9.57
C VAL A 97 -10.31 -2.07 -9.13
N VAL A 98 -10.05 -0.76 -9.27
CA VAL A 98 -11.03 0.29 -8.95
C VAL A 98 -12.28 0.13 -9.83
N ASP A 99 -12.10 -0.11 -11.11
CA ASP A 99 -13.22 -0.28 -12.06
C ASP A 99 -14.02 -1.55 -11.76
N GLU A 100 -13.37 -2.61 -11.29
CA GLU A 100 -14.00 -3.88 -10.98
C GLU A 100 -14.74 -3.84 -9.64
N LEU A 101 -14.06 -3.39 -8.57
CA LEU A 101 -14.59 -3.40 -7.22
C LEU A 101 -15.46 -2.18 -6.88
N LYS A 102 -15.29 -1.09 -7.59
CA LYS A 102 -16.02 0.17 -7.38
C LYS A 102 -16.09 0.60 -5.91
N PRO A 103 -14.93 0.79 -5.26
CA PRO A 103 -14.93 1.24 -3.88
C PRO A 103 -15.56 2.63 -3.74
N ASP A 104 -16.15 2.90 -2.57
CA ASP A 104 -16.70 4.23 -2.27
C ASP A 104 -15.59 5.28 -2.22
N VAL A 105 -14.45 4.88 -1.66
CA VAL A 105 -13.24 5.69 -1.61
C VAL A 105 -12.04 4.76 -1.66
N TYR A 106 -10.97 5.20 -2.28
CA TYR A 106 -9.71 4.46 -2.28
C TYR A 106 -8.52 5.42 -2.14
N ALA A 107 -7.39 4.87 -1.75
CA ALA A 107 -6.12 5.58 -1.71
C ALA A 107 -4.98 4.64 -2.06
N ILE A 108 -3.89 5.22 -2.54
CA ILE A 108 -2.68 4.50 -2.92
C ILE A 108 -1.56 4.90 -1.96
N LEU A 109 -0.87 3.92 -1.41
CA LEU A 109 0.29 4.12 -0.56
C LEU A 109 1.48 3.45 -1.23
N ASP A 110 2.38 4.26 -1.80
CA ASP A 110 3.49 3.77 -2.63
C ASP A 110 4.65 4.76 -2.52
N ASP A 111 5.87 4.27 -2.73
CA ASP A 111 7.08 5.10 -2.71
C ASP A 111 7.51 5.58 -4.11
N ASP A 112 6.87 5.07 -5.14
CA ASP A 112 7.28 5.30 -6.52
C ASP A 112 6.16 5.98 -7.32
N ASP A 113 6.38 7.23 -7.68
CA ASP A 113 5.52 7.98 -8.61
C ASP A 113 6.34 8.34 -9.86
N TYR A 114 6.99 7.33 -10.44
CA TYR A 114 7.85 7.50 -11.61
C TYR A 114 7.03 8.07 -12.79
N GLU A 115 7.56 9.15 -13.38
CA GLU A 115 6.92 9.86 -14.48
C GLU A 115 5.45 10.26 -14.18
N HIS A 116 5.14 10.50 -12.92
CA HIS A 116 3.79 10.88 -12.49
C HIS A 116 2.71 9.88 -12.92
N GLU A 117 3.01 8.59 -12.88
CA GLU A 117 2.06 7.56 -13.32
C GLU A 117 0.77 7.55 -12.51
N PHE A 118 0.79 8.04 -11.28
CA PHE A 118 -0.41 8.12 -10.42
C PHE A 118 -1.10 9.49 -10.48
N GLU A 119 -0.75 10.34 -11.44
CA GLU A 119 -1.31 11.68 -11.55
C GLU A 119 -2.84 11.62 -11.62
N GLY A 120 -3.49 12.44 -10.81
CA GLY A 120 -4.96 12.47 -10.73
C GLY A 120 -5.57 11.39 -9.83
N MET A 121 -4.77 10.48 -9.29
CA MET A 121 -5.24 9.44 -8.37
C MET A 121 -4.96 9.84 -6.92
N PRO A 122 -5.80 9.41 -5.94
CA PRO A 122 -5.56 9.71 -4.54
C PRO A 122 -4.37 8.89 -4.00
N MET A 123 -3.24 9.54 -3.83
CA MET A 123 -2.00 8.89 -3.47
C MET A 123 -1.27 9.60 -2.35
N VAL A 124 -0.68 8.83 -1.45
CA VAL A 124 0.36 9.27 -0.55
C VAL A 124 1.68 8.72 -1.09
N ASN A 125 2.55 9.62 -1.56
CA ASN A 125 3.87 9.26 -2.06
C ASN A 125 4.85 9.24 -0.89
N VAL A 126 5.29 8.05 -0.50
CA VAL A 126 6.16 7.83 0.65
C VAL A 126 7.62 8.02 0.24
N ALA A 127 8.40 8.70 1.06
CA ALA A 127 9.85 8.77 0.86
C ALA A 127 10.49 7.44 1.30
N ASN A 128 11.12 6.73 0.37
CA ASN A 128 11.70 5.42 0.64
C ASN A 128 12.91 5.43 1.58
N GLU A 129 13.43 6.60 1.88
CA GLU A 129 14.49 6.77 2.88
C GLU A 129 14.01 6.44 4.28
N CYS A 130 12.78 6.86 4.61
CA CYS A 130 12.19 6.73 5.94
C CYS A 130 11.00 5.77 5.99
N GLY A 131 10.37 5.48 4.87
CA GLY A 131 9.15 4.67 4.83
C GLY A 131 7.93 5.42 5.34
N PHE A 132 6.85 4.68 5.53
CA PHE A 132 5.58 5.22 5.98
C PHE A 132 5.72 5.80 7.39
N ASN A 133 5.48 7.10 7.51
CA ASN A 133 5.68 7.84 8.75
C ASN A 133 4.39 8.52 9.21
N TYR A 134 4.46 9.25 10.32
CA TYR A 134 3.30 9.91 10.92
C TYR A 134 2.67 10.96 10.00
N GLY A 135 3.47 11.73 9.27
CA GLY A 135 2.94 12.71 8.31
C GLY A 135 2.17 12.05 7.18
N ASP A 136 2.71 10.96 6.64
CA ASP A 136 2.03 10.16 5.62
C ASP A 136 0.74 9.54 6.16
N TYR A 137 0.76 9.07 7.40
CA TYR A 137 -0.41 8.53 8.10
C TYR A 137 -1.54 9.56 8.16
N GLN A 138 -1.23 10.80 8.51
CA GLN A 138 -2.23 11.87 8.54
C GLN A 138 -2.84 12.13 7.17
N LEU A 139 -2.01 12.18 6.12
CA LEU A 139 -2.48 12.36 4.75
C LEU A 139 -3.38 11.20 4.30
N LEU A 140 -2.99 9.99 4.66
CA LEU A 140 -3.76 8.79 4.30
C LEU A 140 -5.13 8.78 4.99
N LEU A 141 -5.19 9.20 6.25
CA LEU A 141 -6.46 9.34 6.96
C LEU A 141 -7.37 10.36 6.27
N GLU A 142 -6.82 11.49 5.80
CA GLU A 142 -7.60 12.48 5.06
C GLU A 142 -8.21 11.89 3.79
N LEU A 143 -7.46 11.07 3.08
CA LEU A 143 -7.93 10.44 1.84
C LEU A 143 -9.01 9.37 2.10
N LEU A 144 -8.87 8.58 3.15
CA LEU A 144 -9.75 7.45 3.45
C LEU A 144 -10.79 7.75 4.53
N GLY A 145 -10.47 8.68 5.43
CA GLY A 145 -11.21 8.91 6.65
C GLY A 145 -12.04 10.18 6.65
N LYS A 146 -12.46 10.69 5.51
CA LYS A 146 -13.24 11.94 5.45
C LYS A 146 -14.46 11.95 6.37
N ASP A 147 -15.03 10.78 6.63
CA ASP A 147 -16.22 10.66 7.48
C ASP A 147 -15.85 10.64 8.98
N PHE A 148 -14.60 10.37 9.30
CA PHE A 148 -14.11 10.34 10.68
C PHE A 148 -14.35 11.67 11.40
N TYR A 149 -14.13 12.78 10.71
CA TYR A 149 -14.33 14.11 11.31
C TYR A 149 -15.81 14.52 11.41
N LYS A 150 -16.69 13.85 10.72
CA LYS A 150 -18.13 14.12 10.79
C LYS A 150 -18.79 13.49 12.00
N GLU A 151 -18.16 12.46 12.57
CA GLU A 151 -18.68 11.74 13.73
C GLU A 151 -18.18 12.34 15.04
N VAL A 152 -17.26 13.29 14.96
CA VAL A 152 -16.75 14.04 16.10
C VAL A 152 -17.50 15.33 16.28
#